data_1f4ffa16af7986089bcb521e49760819
#
_entry.id   1f4ffa16af7986089bcb521e49760819
#
_cell.length_a   1.000
_cell.length_b   1.000
_cell.length_c   1.000
_cell.angle_alpha   90.00
_cell.angle_beta   90.00
_cell.angle_gamma   90.00
#
_symmetry.space_group_name_H-M   'P 1'
#
loop_
_entity.id
_entity.type
_entity.pdbx_description
1 polymer ?
#
loop_
_entity_poly.entity_id
_entity_poly.type
_entity_poly.pdbx_seq_one_letter_code
_entity_poly.pdbx_strand_id
1 'polypeptide(L)'
;MWKVGDRVIIIQDARRPLKSFVGFKGTVNFVDEDEIGVAFDKYVNGHGLGGCCQKGHGWYLSSDGESENEAGSNGMRVKKINNRKNNYW
;
A
#
# COMPACT_ATOMS: atom_id res chain seq x y z
N MET A 1 -5.16 -3.64 -12.70
CA MET A 1 -5.24 -2.18 -12.70
C MET A 1 -5.56 -1.68 -11.29
N TRP A 2 -4.87 -0.64 -10.88
CA TRP A 2 -5.04 -0.07 -9.53
C TRP A 2 -6.20 0.93 -9.53
N LYS A 3 -6.91 0.98 -8.41
CA LYS A 3 -7.95 1.99 -8.25
C LYS A 3 -8.13 2.34 -6.79
N VAL A 4 -8.61 3.54 -6.55
CA VAL A 4 -8.90 4.01 -5.20
C VAL A 4 -9.88 3.05 -4.55
N GLY A 5 -9.58 2.67 -3.32
CA GLY A 5 -10.39 1.70 -2.59
C GLY A 5 -9.80 0.31 -2.56
N ASP A 6 -8.84 0.02 -3.44
CA ASP A 6 -8.19 -1.30 -3.40
C ASP A 6 -7.50 -1.50 -2.06
N ARG A 7 -7.58 -2.71 -1.54
CA ARG A 7 -6.90 -3.07 -0.31
C ARG A 7 -5.59 -3.75 -0.63
N VAL A 8 -4.59 -3.47 0.20
CA VAL A 8 -3.24 -4.03 0.01
C VAL A 8 -2.68 -4.50 1.33
N ILE A 9 -1.67 -5.34 1.24
CA ILE A 9 -0.92 -5.82 2.39
C ILE A 9 0.57 -5.70 2.08
N ILE A 10 1.35 -5.30 3.07
CA ILE A 10 2.80 -5.20 2.92
C ILE A 10 3.37 -6.61 2.92
N ILE A 11 4.09 -6.97 1.86
CA ILE A 11 4.69 -8.29 1.72
C ILE A 11 6.20 -8.26 1.87
N GLN A 12 6.80 -7.09 1.86
CA GLN A 12 8.24 -6.94 2.01
C GLN A 12 8.54 -5.55 2.58
N ASP A 13 9.45 -5.49 3.52
CA ASP A 13 9.87 -4.21 4.09
C ASP A 13 11.34 -4.32 4.48
N ALA A 14 12.21 -4.14 3.49
CA ALA A 14 13.65 -4.28 3.68
C ALA A 14 14.27 -3.11 4.41
N ARG A 15 13.53 -2.01 4.59
CA ARG A 15 14.05 -0.83 5.28
C ARG A 15 14.16 -1.04 6.79
N ARG A 16 13.44 -2.01 7.31
CA ARG A 16 13.32 -2.19 8.76
C ARG A 16 13.51 -3.65 9.14
N PRO A 17 14.75 -4.12 9.06
CA PRO A 17 15.00 -5.54 9.30
C PRO A 17 14.61 -6.01 10.71
N LEU A 18 14.62 -5.11 11.68
CA LEU A 18 14.33 -5.49 13.05
C LEU A 18 12.87 -5.27 13.43
N LYS A 19 12.14 -4.45 12.68
CA LYS A 19 10.80 -4.09 13.05
C LYS A 19 9.99 -3.82 11.78
N SER A 20 9.85 -4.86 11.03
CA SER A 20 9.21 -4.81 9.73
C SER A 20 7.72 -4.55 9.85
N PHE A 21 7.17 -3.87 8.86
CA PHE A 21 5.73 -3.65 8.76
C PHE A 21 5.04 -4.69 7.88
N VAL A 22 5.73 -5.77 7.53
CA VAL A 22 5.12 -6.84 6.76
C VAL A 22 3.85 -7.33 7.46
N GLY A 23 2.78 -7.46 6.69
CA GLY A 23 1.49 -7.87 7.23
C GLY A 23 0.54 -6.72 7.50
N PHE A 24 1.03 -5.49 7.55
CA PHE A 24 0.17 -4.33 7.73
C PHE A 24 -0.64 -4.12 6.46
N LYS A 25 -1.88 -3.68 6.62
CA LYS A 25 -2.81 -3.50 5.51
C LYS A 25 -3.14 -2.03 5.32
N GLY A 26 -3.56 -1.70 4.11
CA GLY A 26 -3.94 -0.34 3.81
C GLY A 26 -4.90 -0.26 2.65
N THR A 27 -5.29 0.97 2.33
CA THR A 27 -6.23 1.26 1.26
C THR A 27 -5.61 2.26 0.30
N VAL A 28 -5.75 2.01 -0.99
CA VAL A 28 -5.27 2.93 -2.01
C VAL A 28 -6.17 4.16 -1.99
N ASN A 29 -5.56 5.33 -1.78
CA ASN A 29 -6.25 6.62 -1.75
C ASN A 29 -6.00 7.46 -2.99
N PHE A 30 -5.01 7.09 -3.78
CA PHE A 30 -4.55 7.90 -4.89
C PHE A 30 -3.99 6.98 -5.96
N VAL A 31 -4.31 7.24 -7.21
CA VAL A 31 -3.78 6.46 -8.33
C VAL A 31 -3.33 7.42 -9.42
N ASP A 32 -2.13 7.19 -9.91
CA ASP A 32 -1.59 7.91 -11.04
C ASP A 32 -1.07 6.87 -12.02
N GLU A 33 -0.51 7.34 -13.12
CA GLU A 33 -0.04 6.47 -14.19
C GLU A 33 0.94 5.41 -13.71
N ASP A 34 1.88 5.80 -12.87
CA ASP A 34 2.96 4.92 -12.44
C ASP A 34 3.14 4.91 -10.93
N GLU A 35 2.13 5.34 -10.19
CA GLU A 35 2.27 5.50 -8.76
C GLU A 35 0.92 5.38 -8.07
N ILE A 36 0.92 4.80 -6.88
CA ILE A 36 -0.27 4.79 -6.03
C ILE A 36 0.09 5.37 -4.68
N GLY A 37 -0.90 5.96 -4.03
CA GLY A 37 -0.77 6.40 -2.66
C GLY A 37 -1.60 5.50 -1.78
N VAL A 38 -0.99 4.96 -0.73
CA VAL A 38 -1.65 4.03 0.17
C VAL A 38 -1.72 4.62 1.55
N ALA A 39 -2.92 4.59 2.13
CA ALA A 39 -3.13 4.94 3.53
C ALA A 39 -3.22 3.64 4.31
N PHE A 40 -2.22 3.38 5.13
CA PHE A 40 -2.18 2.16 5.91
C PHE A 40 -3.04 2.31 7.16
N ASP A 41 -3.61 1.20 7.61
CA ASP A 41 -4.50 1.20 8.76
C ASP A 41 -3.76 1.59 10.04
N LYS A 42 -2.46 1.31 10.08
CA LYS A 42 -1.62 1.60 11.23
C LYS A 42 -0.46 2.50 10.83
N TYR A 43 0.17 3.10 11.82
CA TYR A 43 1.34 3.94 11.60
C TYR A 43 2.47 3.13 10.94
N VAL A 44 3.02 3.65 9.87
CA VAL A 44 4.11 2.99 9.13
C VAL A 44 5.31 3.90 8.94
N ASN A 45 5.40 4.94 9.76
CA ASN A 45 6.47 5.92 9.68
C ASN A 45 6.49 6.61 8.32
N GLY A 46 5.32 6.84 7.76
CA GLY A 46 5.16 7.48 6.47
C GLY A 46 4.78 8.94 6.59
N HIS A 47 3.89 9.38 5.73
CA HIS A 47 3.45 10.77 5.70
C HIS A 47 1.92 10.83 5.56
N GLY A 48 1.39 12.01 5.23
CA GLY A 48 -0.05 12.20 5.20
C GLY A 48 -0.68 12.21 3.82
N LEU A 49 0.08 11.87 2.78
CA LEU A 49 -0.39 11.88 1.40
C LEU A 49 -1.01 13.25 1.04
N GLY A 50 -0.32 14.32 1.40
CA GLY A 50 -0.82 15.65 1.12
C GLY A 50 -2.07 16.01 1.88
N GLY A 51 -2.35 15.34 2.99
CA GLY A 51 -3.53 15.59 3.79
C GLY A 51 -4.65 14.59 3.56
N CYS A 52 -4.43 13.61 2.70
CA CYS A 52 -5.47 12.64 2.36
C CYS A 52 -5.60 11.51 3.36
N CYS A 53 -4.69 11.41 4.30
CA CYS A 53 -4.76 10.38 5.33
C CYS A 53 -4.08 10.86 6.59
N GLN A 54 -4.17 10.07 7.65
CA GLN A 54 -3.56 10.39 8.92
C GLN A 54 -2.05 10.42 8.77
N LYS A 55 -1.42 11.41 9.39
CA LYS A 55 0.01 11.58 9.32
C LYS A 55 0.73 10.33 9.80
N GLY A 56 1.74 9.91 9.04
CA GLY A 56 2.49 8.72 9.39
C GLY A 56 1.95 7.44 8.80
N HIS A 57 0.78 7.49 8.18
CA HIS A 57 0.13 6.30 7.63
C HIS A 57 0.29 6.15 6.13
N GLY A 58 0.75 7.18 5.42
CA GLY A 58 0.75 7.19 3.96
C GLY A 58 2.09 6.92 3.31
N TRP A 59 2.06 6.22 2.19
CA TRP A 59 3.22 6.01 1.34
C TRP A 59 2.82 6.08 -0.12
N TYR A 60 3.71 6.66 -0.94
CA TYR A 60 3.59 6.55 -2.39
C TYR A 60 4.44 5.38 -2.86
N LEU A 61 3.87 4.56 -3.71
CA LEU A 61 4.54 3.35 -4.20
C LEU A 61 4.44 3.30 -5.71
N SER A 62 5.52 2.86 -6.35
CA SER A 62 5.54 2.73 -7.80
C SER A 62 4.67 1.57 -8.23
N SER A 63 3.81 1.83 -9.20
CA SER A 63 2.90 0.83 -9.72
C SER A 63 3.17 0.50 -11.18
N ASP A 64 4.33 0.89 -11.69
CA ASP A 64 4.68 0.66 -13.09
C ASP A 64 5.43 -0.64 -13.31
N GLY A 65 5.41 -1.52 -12.34
CA GLY A 65 6.09 -2.80 -12.43
C GLY A 65 5.38 -3.77 -13.35
N GLU A 66 5.82 -5.01 -13.32
CA GLU A 66 5.31 -6.03 -14.21
C GLU A 66 3.97 -6.58 -13.79
N SER A 67 3.53 -6.32 -12.58
CA SER A 67 2.32 -6.90 -12.05
C SER A 67 1.28 -5.83 -11.76
N GLU A 68 0.03 -6.11 -12.14
CA GLU A 68 -1.07 -5.23 -11.79
C GLU A 68 -1.48 -5.36 -10.33
N ASN A 69 -0.87 -6.30 -9.61
CA ASN A 69 -1.29 -6.61 -8.25
C ASN A 69 -0.27 -6.21 -7.20
N GLU A 70 0.87 -5.70 -7.63
CA GLU A 70 1.93 -5.34 -6.70
C GLU A 70 2.47 -3.96 -7.01
N ALA A 71 2.91 -3.28 -5.97
CA ALA A 71 3.56 -1.99 -6.09
C ALA A 71 4.65 -1.92 -5.04
N GLY A 72 5.69 -1.14 -5.32
CA GLY A 72 6.77 -1.06 -4.35
C GLY A 72 7.68 0.11 -4.59
N SER A 73 8.40 0.48 -3.53
CA SER A 73 9.33 1.60 -3.59
C SER A 73 10.18 1.58 -2.32
N ASN A 74 11.48 1.90 -2.49
CA ASN A 74 12.37 2.09 -1.34
C ASN A 74 12.39 0.91 -0.37
N GLY A 75 12.31 -0.30 -0.91
CA GLY A 75 12.41 -1.49 -0.07
C GLY A 75 11.10 -1.99 0.47
N MET A 76 10.00 -1.27 0.24
CA MET A 76 8.68 -1.72 0.64
C MET A 76 7.92 -2.21 -0.59
N ARG A 77 7.24 -3.33 -0.45
CA ARG A 77 6.36 -3.84 -1.50
C ARG A 77 5.03 -4.22 -0.89
N VAL A 78 3.98 -3.92 -1.63
CA VAL A 78 2.63 -4.30 -1.23
C VAL A 78 2.01 -5.14 -2.33
N LYS A 79 1.03 -5.93 -1.94
CA LYS A 79 0.27 -6.77 -2.85
C LYS A 79 -1.20 -6.46 -2.67
N LYS A 80 -1.92 -6.37 -3.79
CA LYS A 80 -3.36 -6.20 -3.74
C LYS A 80 -3.99 -7.46 -3.15
N ILE A 81 -4.92 -7.28 -2.22
CA ILE A 81 -5.64 -8.40 -1.65
C ILE A 81 -7.08 -8.34 -2.11
N ASN A 82 -7.63 -9.52 -2.39
CA ASN A 82 -9.01 -9.62 -2.82
C ASN A 82 -9.90 -9.55 -1.58
N ASN A 83 -10.66 -8.47 -1.46
CA ASN A 83 -11.49 -8.25 -0.29
C ASN A 83 -12.98 -8.32 -0.59
N ARG A 84 -13.34 -8.97 -1.70
CA ARG A 84 -14.75 -9.19 -1.97
C ARG A 84 -15.32 -10.15 -0.99
N LYS A 85 -15.68 -10.28 -0.89
CA LYS A 85 -16.25 -11.01 -0.21
C LYS A 85 -16.69 -12.08 -0.20
N ASN A 86 -16.20 -12.10 -0.55
CA ASN A 86 -16.42 -12.82 -0.58
C ASN A 86 -16.95 -13.54 -0.34
N ASN A 87 -16.99 -13.47 -0.67
CA ASN A 87 -17.42 -13.82 -0.66
C ASN A 87 -18.15 -14.54 -0.34
N TYR A 88 -18.50 -14.73 -0.49
CA TYR A 88 -19.22 -15.11 -0.40
C TYR A 88 -19.65 -15.95 0.06
N TRP A 89 -19.93 -16.16 -0.01
CA TRP A 89 -20.27 -16.90 0.43
C TRP A 89 -21.17 -17.19 0.59
#